data_4df0cca8910179a1e2b5ce21abd02e72
#
_entry.id   4df0cca8910179a1e2b5ce21abd02e72
#
_cell.length_a   1.000
_cell.length_b   1.000
_cell.length_c   1.000
_cell.angle_alpha   90.00
_cell.angle_beta   90.00
_cell.angle_gamma   90.00
#
_symmetry.space_group_name_H-M   'P 1'
#
loop_
_entity.id
_entity.type
_entity.pdbx_description
1 polymer ?
#
loop_
_entity_poly.entity_id
_entity_poly.type
_entity_poly.pdbx_seq_one_letter_code
_entity_poly.pdbx_strand_id
1 'polypeptide(L)'
;MIIVGIDPGIAGAICFFSSGNVIDVIDMPTMAEGKKNKKQVNGRQIYNEIMLIKNKFKNEKMSVIVEQVSAMPGQGVTSMFNFGQSFGVIKGICSAMELPIFYVRPATVSYTHLTLPTTPYV
;
A
#
# COMPACT_ATOMS: atom_id res chain seq x y z
N MET A 1 3.07 17.91 -0.41
CA MET A 1 2.51 16.68 -0.96
C MET A 1 2.66 15.54 0.02
N ILE A 2 1.61 14.78 0.19
CA ILE A 2 1.64 13.57 1.00
C ILE A 2 1.87 12.37 0.09
N ILE A 3 2.81 11.52 0.46
CA ILE A 3 3.06 10.27 -0.25
C ILE A 3 2.71 9.13 0.68
N VAL A 4 1.88 8.21 0.20
CA VAL A 4 1.49 7.00 0.93
C VAL A 4 2.20 5.82 0.29
N GLY A 5 3.13 5.21 1.00
CA GLY A 5 3.83 4.02 0.55
C GLY A 5 3.18 2.77 1.13
N ILE A 6 2.82 1.82 0.29
CA ILE A 6 2.10 0.63 0.73
C ILE A 6 2.81 -0.63 0.29
N ASP A 7 3.14 -1.49 1.24
CA ASP A 7 3.47 -2.89 1.02
C ASP A 7 2.17 -3.67 1.20
N PRO A 8 1.61 -4.25 0.13
CA PRO A 8 0.23 -4.74 0.15
C PRO A 8 0.01 -6.10 0.83
N GLY A 9 1.04 -6.78 1.28
CA GLY A 9 0.87 -8.07 1.95
C GLY A 9 0.20 -7.95 3.32
N ILE A 10 -0.34 -9.05 3.85
CA ILE A 10 -0.93 -9.06 5.20
C ILE A 10 0.11 -8.78 6.28
N ALA A 11 1.39 -9.03 6.00
CA ALA A 11 2.50 -8.67 6.88
C ALA A 11 3.16 -7.36 6.46
N GLY A 12 2.51 -6.59 5.62
CA GLY A 12 3.05 -5.35 5.10
C GLY A 12 2.81 -4.16 6.00
N ALA A 13 2.94 -2.98 5.42
CA ALA A 13 2.84 -1.74 6.18
C ALA A 13 2.37 -0.60 5.27
N ILE A 14 1.89 0.45 5.90
CA ILE A 14 1.54 1.69 5.23
C ILE A 14 2.35 2.80 5.87
N CYS A 15 3.05 3.57 5.05
CA CYS A 15 3.89 4.65 5.51
C CYS A 15 3.43 5.96 4.87
N PHE A 16 3.33 6.99 5.68
CA PHE A 16 2.92 8.32 5.24
C PHE A 16 4.10 9.28 5.33
N PHE A 17 4.37 9.98 4.24
CA PHE A 17 5.47 10.95 4.15
C PHE A 17 4.94 12.33 3.79
N SER A 18 5.59 13.35 4.32
CA SER A 18 5.37 14.73 3.90
C SER A 18 6.71 15.45 3.86
N SER A 19 7.05 16.02 2.72
CA SER A 19 8.29 16.81 2.53
C SER A 19 9.54 16.05 2.99
N GLY A 20 9.61 14.75 2.69
CA GLY A 20 10.74 13.90 3.05
C GLY A 20 10.74 13.41 4.48
N ASN A 21 9.77 13.80 5.29
CA ASN A 21 9.66 13.34 6.68
C ASN A 21 8.56 12.29 6.81
N VAL A 22 8.82 11.29 7.63
CA VAL A 22 7.82 10.28 7.94
C VAL A 22 6.80 10.89 8.91
N ILE A 23 5.53 10.89 8.51
CA ILE A 23 4.44 11.36 9.36
C ILE A 23 3.99 10.23 10.28
N ASP A 24 3.82 9.04 9.72
CA ASP A 24 3.32 7.88 10.45
C ASP A 24 3.64 6.59 9.70
N VAL A 25 3.79 5.50 10.42
CA VAL A 25 3.96 4.16 9.88
C VAL A 25 3.05 3.24 10.65
N ILE A 26 2.21 2.50 9.94
CA ILE A 26 1.32 1.53 10.57
C ILE A 26 1.50 0.17 9.92
N ASP A 27 1.29 -0.87 10.70
CA ASP A 27 1.20 -2.22 10.15
C ASP A 27 -0.05 -2.34 9.29
N MET A 28 0.01 -3.20 8.30
CA MET A 28 -1.15 -3.44 7.44
C MET A 28 -2.34 -3.86 8.30
N PRO A 29 -3.46 -3.10 8.27
CA PRO A 29 -4.66 -3.52 8.98
C PRO A 29 -5.20 -4.84 8.42
N THR A 30 -5.45 -5.78 9.29
CA THR A 30 -5.97 -7.09 8.92
C THR A 30 -7.21 -7.44 9.73
N MET A 31 -7.96 -8.41 9.22
CA MET A 31 -9.12 -8.96 9.91
C MET A 31 -9.19 -10.45 9.67
N ALA A 32 -9.92 -11.15 10.54
CA ALA A 32 -10.11 -12.59 10.38
C ALA A 32 -10.92 -12.89 9.12
N GLU A 33 -10.55 -13.96 8.44
CA GLU A 33 -11.25 -14.43 7.25
C GLU A 33 -11.92 -15.78 7.55
N GLY A 34 -13.02 -15.75 8.28
CA GLY A 34 -13.91 -16.89 8.48
C GLY A 34 -13.31 -18.20 8.99
N LYS A 35 -12.07 -18.53 8.63
CA LYS A 35 -11.38 -19.75 9.04
C LYS A 35 -10.30 -19.44 10.07
N LYS A 36 -10.04 -20.44 10.91
CA LYS A 36 -9.03 -20.37 11.95
C LYS A 36 -7.66 -19.97 11.38
N ASN A 37 -7.04 -18.99 11.97
CA ASN A 37 -5.69 -18.50 11.62
C ASN A 37 -5.54 -17.89 10.23
N LYS A 38 -6.63 -17.66 9.50
CA LYS A 38 -6.59 -16.95 8.24
C LYS A 38 -6.89 -15.47 8.44
N LYS A 39 -6.13 -14.63 7.77
CA LYS A 39 -6.30 -13.18 7.80
C LYS A 39 -6.40 -12.63 6.39
N GLN A 40 -7.10 -11.53 6.28
CA GLN A 40 -7.15 -10.73 5.07
C GLN A 40 -6.93 -9.29 5.42
N VAL A 41 -6.56 -8.46 4.45
CA VAL A 41 -6.41 -7.03 4.69
C VAL A 41 -7.78 -6.44 5.00
N ASN A 42 -7.80 -5.48 5.92
CA ASN A 42 -9.02 -4.80 6.34
C ASN A 42 -9.16 -3.50 5.54
N GLY A 43 -9.90 -3.57 4.44
CA GLY A 43 -10.08 -2.43 3.55
C GLY A 43 -10.72 -1.23 4.22
N ARG A 44 -11.69 -1.45 5.09
CA ARG A 44 -12.35 -0.37 5.82
C ARG A 44 -11.36 0.40 6.69
N GLN A 45 -10.50 -0.32 7.40
CA GLN A 45 -9.52 0.32 8.26
C GLN A 45 -8.43 1.02 7.45
N ILE A 46 -8.02 0.43 6.33
CA ILE A 46 -7.08 1.08 5.41
C ILE A 46 -7.66 2.41 4.94
N TYR A 47 -8.91 2.40 4.51
CA TYR A 47 -9.60 3.62 4.09
C TYR A 47 -9.62 4.66 5.21
N ASN A 48 -9.97 4.24 6.42
CA ASN A 48 -10.06 5.14 7.57
C ASN A 48 -8.71 5.77 7.90
N GLU A 49 -7.63 4.98 7.84
CA GLU A 49 -6.28 5.48 8.12
C GLU A 49 -5.82 6.51 7.08
N ILE A 50 -6.09 6.24 5.80
CA ILE A 50 -5.75 7.18 4.73
C ILE A 50 -6.59 8.45 4.87
N MET A 51 -7.88 8.33 5.16
CA MET A 51 -8.75 9.48 5.36
C MET A 51 -8.33 10.33 6.55
N LEU A 52 -7.85 9.71 7.60
CA LEU A 52 -7.36 10.43 8.77
C LEU A 52 -6.23 11.38 8.37
N ILE A 53 -5.26 10.90 7.62
CA ILE A 53 -4.14 11.70 7.16
C ILE A 53 -4.61 12.75 6.15
N LYS A 54 -5.49 12.36 5.23
CA LYS A 54 -6.03 13.29 4.24
C LYS A 54 -6.75 14.45 4.89
N ASN A 55 -7.52 14.20 5.92
CA ASN A 55 -8.24 15.24 6.65
C ASN A 55 -7.32 16.14 7.46
N LYS A 56 -6.21 15.58 7.94
CA LYS A 56 -5.22 16.34 8.70
C LYS A 56 -4.44 17.32 7.82
N PHE A 57 -4.24 16.97 6.55
CA PHE A 57 -3.49 17.75 5.58
C PHE A 57 -4.37 18.10 4.38
N LYS A 58 -5.47 18.78 4.64
CA LYS A 58 -6.53 19.05 3.65
C LYS A 58 -6.07 19.75 2.39
N ASN A 59 -5.09 20.64 2.52
CA ASN A 59 -4.63 21.45 1.40
C ASN A 59 -3.51 20.81 0.60
N GLU A 60 -3.08 19.61 0.97
CA GLU A 60 -2.00 18.93 0.28
C GLU A 60 -2.54 17.83 -0.63
N LYS A 61 -1.88 17.68 -1.76
CA LYS A 61 -2.15 16.57 -2.67
C LYS A 61 -1.61 15.29 -2.07
N MET A 62 -2.27 14.19 -2.34
CA MET A 62 -1.87 12.87 -1.88
C MET A 62 -1.69 11.95 -3.08
N SER A 63 -0.58 11.23 -3.10
CA SER A 63 -0.30 10.19 -4.09
C SER A 63 0.08 8.91 -3.38
N VAL A 64 -0.18 7.78 -4.02
CA VAL A 64 0.06 6.46 -3.44
C VAL A 64 1.10 5.72 -4.27
N ILE A 65 2.07 5.13 -3.60
CA ILE A 65 3.05 4.25 -4.22
C ILE A 65 2.84 2.86 -3.64
N VAL A 66 2.59 1.89 -4.50
CA VAL A 66 2.34 0.51 -4.09
C VAL A 66 3.43 -0.39 -4.67
N GLU A 67 3.99 -1.23 -3.84
CA GLU A 67 4.91 -2.25 -4.30
C GLU A 67 4.16 -3.29 -5.13
N GLN A 68 4.58 -3.46 -6.36
CA GLN A 68 4.00 -4.41 -7.28
C GLN A 68 4.84 -5.68 -7.32
N VAL A 69 4.26 -6.78 -6.91
CA VAL A 69 4.93 -8.08 -6.91
C VAL A 69 4.33 -8.94 -8.01
N SER A 70 5.20 -9.51 -8.83
CA SER A 70 4.78 -10.47 -9.85
C SER A 70 4.74 -11.87 -9.25
N ALA A 71 3.95 -12.75 -9.85
CA ALA A 71 3.95 -14.16 -9.49
C ALA A 71 5.36 -14.73 -9.68
N MET A 72 5.85 -15.44 -8.67
CA MET A 72 7.18 -16.02 -8.70
C MET A 72 7.11 -17.53 -8.86
N PRO A 73 8.06 -18.12 -9.61
CA PRO A 73 8.13 -19.59 -9.71
C PRO A 73 8.25 -20.21 -8.32
N GLY A 74 7.50 -21.26 -8.09
CA GLY A 74 7.50 -21.97 -6.81
C GLY A 74 6.57 -21.40 -5.76
N GLN A 75 5.95 -20.26 -6.01
CA GLN A 75 4.95 -19.69 -5.11
C GLN A 75 3.65 -20.46 -5.24
N GLY A 76 3.02 -20.79 -4.11
CA GLY A 76 1.75 -21.51 -4.11
C GLY A 76 0.61 -20.68 -4.70
N VAL A 77 -0.35 -21.38 -5.30
CA VAL A 77 -1.54 -20.74 -5.89
C VAL A 77 -2.32 -19.95 -4.85
N THR A 78 -2.47 -20.50 -3.65
CA THR A 78 -3.17 -19.83 -2.54
C THR A 78 -2.49 -18.53 -2.14
N SER A 79 -1.16 -18.55 -2.05
CA SER A 79 -0.39 -17.33 -1.72
C SER A 79 -0.55 -16.26 -2.78
N MET A 80 -0.51 -16.63 -4.04
CA MET A 80 -0.70 -15.70 -5.14
C MET A 80 -2.11 -15.11 -5.14
N PHE A 81 -3.11 -15.94 -4.90
CA PHE A 81 -4.49 -15.50 -4.83
C PHE A 81 -4.69 -14.50 -3.69
N ASN A 82 -4.18 -14.82 -2.51
CA ASN A 82 -4.31 -13.96 -1.33
C ASN A 82 -3.60 -12.63 -1.53
N PHE A 83 -2.42 -12.66 -2.13
CA PHE A 83 -1.69 -11.43 -2.43
C PHE A 83 -2.44 -10.58 -3.44
N GLY A 84 -2.95 -11.20 -4.50
CA GLY A 84 -3.74 -10.51 -5.52
C GLY A 84 -5.00 -9.88 -4.94
N GLN A 85 -5.64 -10.57 -4.00
CA GLN A 85 -6.82 -10.05 -3.30
C GLN A 85 -6.48 -8.81 -2.48
N SER A 86 -5.41 -8.85 -1.71
CA SER A 86 -4.94 -7.71 -0.93
C SER A 86 -4.60 -6.52 -1.83
N PHE A 87 -3.89 -6.79 -2.91
CA PHE A 87 -3.51 -5.78 -3.89
C PHE A 87 -4.75 -5.14 -4.52
N GLY A 88 -5.75 -5.97 -4.87
CA GLY A 88 -7.00 -5.50 -5.44
C GLY A 88 -7.80 -4.61 -4.49
N VAL A 89 -7.83 -4.93 -3.20
CA VAL A 89 -8.50 -4.11 -2.19
C VAL A 89 -7.86 -2.72 -2.13
N ILE A 90 -6.54 -2.66 -2.11
CA ILE A 90 -5.80 -1.40 -2.06
C ILE A 90 -6.06 -0.57 -3.30
N LYS A 91 -6.00 -1.19 -4.47
CA LYS A 91 -6.31 -0.51 -5.74
C LYS A 91 -7.72 0.05 -5.74
N GLY A 92 -8.68 -0.74 -5.27
CA GLY A 92 -10.08 -0.32 -5.20
C GLY A 92 -10.28 0.88 -4.31
N ILE A 93 -9.66 0.87 -3.13
CA ILE A 93 -9.75 1.99 -2.19
C ILE A 93 -9.19 3.26 -2.82
N CYS A 94 -8.00 3.19 -3.40
CA CYS A 94 -7.36 4.35 -4.00
C CYS A 94 -8.16 4.87 -5.18
N SER A 95 -8.72 3.99 -6.00
CA SER A 95 -9.59 4.38 -7.12
C SER A 95 -10.84 5.10 -6.63
N ALA A 96 -11.49 4.55 -5.60
CA ALA A 96 -12.69 5.16 -5.03
C ALA A 96 -12.40 6.53 -4.40
N MET A 97 -11.23 6.71 -3.84
CA MET A 97 -10.78 7.98 -3.25
C MET A 97 -10.19 8.93 -4.29
N GLU A 98 -10.12 8.52 -5.54
CA GLU A 98 -9.52 9.29 -6.64
C GLU A 98 -8.07 9.68 -6.37
N LEU A 99 -7.32 8.79 -5.75
CA LEU A 99 -5.90 8.99 -5.48
C LEU A 99 -5.06 8.40 -6.60
N PRO A 100 -4.09 9.15 -7.13
CA PRO A 100 -3.15 8.60 -8.10
C PRO A 100 -2.34 7.47 -7.49
N ILE A 101 -2.18 6.38 -8.23
CA ILE A 101 -1.39 5.23 -7.81
C ILE A 101 -0.21 5.06 -8.75
N PHE A 102 0.96 4.86 -8.17
CA PHE A 102 2.17 4.54 -8.91
C PHE A 102 2.70 3.22 -8.39
N TYR A 103 3.17 2.37 -9.30
CA TYR A 103 3.62 1.03 -8.96
C TYR A 103 5.14 0.97 -9.03
N VAL A 104 5.74 0.36 -8.01
CA VAL A 104 7.18 0.21 -7.92
C VAL A 104 7.48 -1.28 -7.76
N ARG A 105 8.38 -1.79 -8.57
CA ARG A 105 8.82 -3.18 -8.45
C ARG A 105 9.85 -3.30 -7.33
N PRO A 106 9.90 -4.44 -6.61
CA PRO A 106 10.86 -4.62 -5.55
C PRO A 106 12.31 -4.34 -5.96
N ALA A 107 12.70 -4.75 -7.16
CA ALA A 107 14.04 -4.50 -7.67
C ALA A 107 14.31 -3.00 -7.82
N THR A 108 13.32 -2.24 -8.28
CA THR A 108 13.42 -0.78 -8.38
C THR A 108 13.57 -0.15 -7.01
N VAL A 109 12.80 -0.60 -6.04
CA VAL A 109 12.89 -0.14 -4.66
C VAL A 109 14.28 -0.38 -4.10
N SER A 110 14.84 -1.58 -4.32
CA SER A 110 16.15 -1.93 -3.80
C SER A 110 17.28 -1.06 -4.38
N TYR A 111 17.17 -0.63 -5.63
CA TYR A 111 18.14 0.25 -6.25
C TYR A 111 17.96 1.71 -5.91
N THR A 112 16.77 2.11 -5.54
CA THR A 112 16.43 3.50 -5.27
C THR A 112 16.21 3.78 -3.78
N HIS A 113 16.67 2.89 -2.92
CA HIS A 113 16.43 3.01 -1.48
C HIS A 113 17.01 4.29 -0.87
N LEU A 114 18.02 4.88 -1.48
CA LEU A 114 18.65 6.11 -0.99
C LEU A 114 17.96 7.36 -1.50
N THR A 115 17.22 7.26 -2.57
CA THR A 115 16.51 8.39 -3.16
C THR A 115 15.12 7.96 -3.54
N LEU A 116 14.12 8.66 -2.99
CA LEU A 116 12.77 8.44 -3.44
C LEU A 116 12.65 8.93 -4.87
N PRO A 117 11.99 8.16 -5.75
CA PRO A 117 11.79 8.63 -7.11
C PRO A 117 10.94 9.90 -7.09
N THR A 118 11.42 10.93 -7.78
CA THR A 118 10.67 12.17 -7.92
C THR A 118 9.62 12.06 -9.00
N THR A 119 9.77 11.08 -9.89
CA THR A 119 8.79 10.78 -10.93
C THR A 119 8.27 9.37 -10.72
N PRO A 120 6.98 9.13 -10.95
CA PRO A 120 6.42 7.80 -10.78
C PRO A 120 7.00 6.82 -11.79
N TYR A 121 7.25 5.61 -11.33
CA TYR A 121 7.59 4.49 -12.19
C TYR A 121 6.31 3.75 -12.55
N VAL A 122 6.08 3.65 -13.79
CA VAL A 122 4.86 3.00 -14.31
C VAL A 122 5.19 1.63 -14.84
#